data_47e02b7ca4c5e57354ccc77edacbe13c
#
_entry.id   47e02b7ca4c5e57354ccc77edacbe13c
#
_cell.length_a   1.000
_cell.length_b   1.000
_cell.length_c   1.000
_cell.angle_alpha   90.00
_cell.angle_beta   90.00
_cell.angle_gamma   90.00
#
_symmetry.space_group_name_H-M   'P 1'
#
loop_
_entity.id
_entity.type
_entity.pdbx_description
1 polymer ?
#
loop_
_entity_poly.entity_id
_entity_poly.type
_entity_poly.pdbx_seq_one_letter_code
_entity_poly.pdbx_strand_id
1 'polypeptide(L)'
;MQKKKQMFGTNGVRGVVGDTMTPALVLKIGAALGSMRKGTIAVGRDTRTSGEALAHALKAGLLMTGCDVVDMGILPTPALQYIIKTGRFSGGAMITASHNPPEYNGVKVIEADGTEMSDEEIIRLEDRFFAGEFEAASWENVGAETA
;
A
#
# COMPACT_ATOMS: atom_id res chain seq x y z
N MET A 1 19.66 -18.85 -7.51
CA MET A 1 19.13 -18.83 -6.15
C MET A 1 17.84 -18.04 -6.10
N GLN A 2 16.78 -18.60 -5.52
CA GLN A 2 15.50 -17.95 -5.45
C GLN A 2 15.52 -16.84 -4.41
N LYS A 3 15.11 -15.63 -4.79
CA LYS A 3 14.99 -14.51 -3.86
C LYS A 3 13.88 -14.76 -2.84
N LYS A 4 14.08 -14.27 -1.63
CA LYS A 4 13.09 -14.34 -0.55
C LYS A 4 12.60 -12.94 -0.21
N LYS A 5 11.37 -12.84 0.29
CA LYS A 5 10.85 -11.59 0.84
C LYS A 5 11.68 -11.17 2.05
N GLN A 6 11.98 -9.89 2.14
CA GLN A 6 12.80 -9.33 3.22
C GLN A 6 11.98 -8.56 4.25
N MET A 7 10.91 -7.90 3.80
CA MET A 7 10.13 -6.98 4.61
C MET A 7 8.69 -7.45 4.80
N PHE A 8 8.07 -7.93 3.73
CA PHE A 8 6.70 -8.41 3.76
C PHE A 8 6.64 -9.84 4.27
N GLY A 9 5.86 -10.06 5.33
CA GLY A 9 5.53 -11.39 5.81
C GLY A 9 4.33 -11.97 5.06
N THR A 10 3.76 -13.04 5.59
CA THR A 10 2.58 -13.69 5.01
C THR A 10 1.37 -12.74 4.95
N ASN A 11 1.26 -11.84 5.89
CA ASN A 11 0.13 -10.92 6.05
C ASN A 11 0.55 -9.45 5.89
N GLY A 12 1.45 -9.15 4.95
CA GLY A 12 1.93 -7.80 4.71
C GLY A 12 3.13 -7.43 5.56
N VAL A 13 3.50 -6.15 5.54
CA VAL A 13 4.56 -5.60 6.38
C VAL A 13 3.93 -5.01 7.64
N ARG A 14 4.53 -5.29 8.80
CA ARG A 14 4.03 -4.82 10.10
C ARG A 14 5.18 -4.36 10.97
N GLY A 15 4.90 -3.44 11.89
CA GLY A 15 5.88 -2.98 12.85
C GLY A 15 5.25 -2.08 13.91
N VAL A 16 6.06 -1.72 14.89
CA VAL A 16 5.65 -0.78 15.94
C VAL A 16 5.68 0.63 15.38
N VAL A 17 4.57 1.34 15.49
CA VAL A 17 4.41 2.69 14.96
C VAL A 17 5.41 3.65 15.63
N GLY A 18 6.10 4.42 14.80
CA GLY A 18 7.13 5.35 15.25
C GLY A 18 8.52 4.76 15.39
N ASP A 19 8.62 3.42 15.34
CA ASP A 19 9.89 2.70 15.37
C ASP A 19 10.18 2.11 13.99
N THR A 20 9.69 0.90 13.72
CA THR A 20 9.87 0.25 12.42
C THR A 20 8.78 0.59 11.42
N MET A 21 7.58 0.91 11.89
CA MET A 21 6.46 1.34 11.04
C MET A 21 6.32 2.86 11.11
N THR A 22 6.81 3.55 10.07
CA THR A 22 6.85 5.01 10.02
C THR A 22 6.18 5.54 8.77
N PRO A 23 5.72 6.80 8.77
CA PRO A 23 5.21 7.42 7.54
C PRO A 23 6.24 7.40 6.40
N ALA A 24 7.51 7.59 6.69
CA ALA A 24 8.57 7.55 5.65
C ALA A 24 8.65 6.17 4.99
N LEU A 25 8.58 5.09 5.76
CA LEU A 25 8.54 3.73 5.24
C LEU A 25 7.32 3.53 4.35
N VAL A 26 6.14 3.94 4.83
CA VAL A 26 4.88 3.71 4.13
C VAL A 26 4.80 4.54 2.85
N LEU A 27 5.32 5.77 2.86
CA LEU A 27 5.44 6.59 1.65
C LEU A 27 6.26 5.87 0.58
N LYS A 28 7.38 5.28 0.95
CA LYS A 28 8.23 4.52 0.01
C LYS A 28 7.51 3.27 -0.51
N ILE A 29 6.73 2.60 0.32
CA ILE A 29 5.90 1.47 -0.12
C ILE A 29 4.89 1.95 -1.16
N GLY A 30 4.23 3.07 -0.91
CA GLY A 30 3.29 3.68 -1.86
C GLY A 30 3.95 4.03 -3.19
N ALA A 31 5.14 4.62 -3.14
CA ALA A 31 5.89 4.96 -4.35
C ALA A 31 6.33 3.72 -5.14
N ALA A 32 6.76 2.67 -4.44
CA ALA A 32 7.12 1.41 -5.08
C ALA A 32 5.90 0.75 -5.73
N LEU A 33 4.79 0.71 -5.03
CA LEU A 33 3.54 0.15 -5.55
C LEU A 33 3.05 0.95 -6.76
N GLY A 34 3.02 2.26 -6.67
CA GLY A 34 2.58 3.14 -7.74
C GLY A 34 3.46 3.05 -8.99
N SER A 35 4.74 2.75 -8.80
CA SER A 35 5.66 2.52 -9.94
C SER A 35 5.37 1.19 -10.65
N MET A 36 4.82 0.22 -9.94
CA MET A 36 4.50 -1.10 -10.48
C MET A 36 3.08 -1.19 -11.03
N ARG A 37 2.13 -0.48 -10.43
CA ARG A 37 0.70 -0.58 -10.75
C ARG A 37 0.18 0.81 -11.11
N LYS A 38 0.12 1.08 -12.39
CA LYS A 38 -0.41 2.36 -12.91
C LYS A 38 -1.93 2.31 -12.96
N GLY A 39 -2.56 3.43 -12.69
CA GLY A 39 -4.02 3.56 -12.72
C GLY A 39 -4.57 3.99 -11.38
N THR A 40 -5.74 3.47 -11.02
CA THR A 40 -6.44 3.84 -9.80
C THR A 40 -6.22 2.79 -8.72
N ILE A 41 -5.79 3.22 -7.55
CA ILE A 41 -5.50 2.36 -6.40
C ILE A 41 -6.50 2.66 -5.29
N ALA A 42 -7.15 1.64 -4.77
CA ALA A 42 -8.04 1.77 -3.62
C ALA A 42 -7.24 1.64 -2.32
N VAL A 43 -7.47 2.55 -1.39
CA VAL A 43 -6.78 2.53 -0.08
C VAL A 43 -7.82 2.50 1.03
N GLY A 44 -7.68 1.53 1.92
CA GLY A 44 -8.51 1.41 3.11
C GLY A 44 -7.67 1.26 4.37
N ARG A 45 -8.31 1.37 5.52
CA ARG A 45 -7.66 1.21 6.81
C ARG A 45 -8.62 0.65 7.84
N ASP A 46 -8.06 0.10 8.92
CA ASP A 46 -8.85 -0.28 10.08
C ASP A 46 -8.96 0.88 11.09
N THR A 47 -9.41 0.61 12.30
CA THR A 47 -9.71 1.64 13.30
C THR A 47 -8.52 2.08 14.14
N ARG A 48 -7.30 1.60 13.85
CA ARG A 48 -6.11 1.96 14.65
C ARG A 48 -5.85 3.47 14.56
N THR A 49 -5.43 4.05 15.68
CA THR A 49 -5.22 5.50 15.78
C THR A 49 -4.16 6.01 14.81
N SER A 50 -3.16 5.18 14.50
CA SER A 50 -2.09 5.53 13.54
C SER A 50 -2.49 5.39 12.08
N GLY A 51 -3.67 4.82 11.80
CA GLY A 51 -4.09 4.49 10.45
C GLY A 51 -4.19 5.68 9.53
N GLU A 52 -4.73 6.78 10.00
CA GLU A 52 -4.92 7.99 9.20
C GLU A 52 -3.57 8.55 8.71
N ALA A 53 -2.61 8.72 9.62
CA ALA A 53 -1.28 9.24 9.27
C ALA A 53 -0.57 8.33 8.26
N LEU A 54 -0.61 7.02 8.48
CA LEU A 54 0.02 6.07 7.58
C LEU A 54 -0.68 6.00 6.22
N ALA A 55 -2.01 6.11 6.21
CA ALA A 55 -2.77 6.16 4.96
C ALA A 55 -2.40 7.41 4.14
N HIS A 56 -2.25 8.56 4.79
CA HIS A 56 -1.81 9.78 4.10
C HIS A 56 -0.43 9.58 3.46
N ALA A 57 0.50 8.96 4.19
CA ALA A 57 1.84 8.69 3.65
C ALA A 57 1.80 7.76 2.44
N LEU A 58 1.02 6.69 2.53
CA LEU A 58 0.85 5.74 1.42
C LEU A 58 0.28 6.44 0.19
N LYS A 59 -0.77 7.22 0.39
CA LYS A 59 -1.44 7.95 -0.69
C LYS A 59 -0.49 8.96 -1.34
N ALA A 60 0.32 9.66 -0.55
CA ALA A 60 1.31 10.59 -1.10
C ALA A 60 2.27 9.88 -2.07
N GLY A 61 2.77 8.71 -1.69
CA GLY A 61 3.65 7.92 -2.56
C GLY A 61 2.96 7.49 -3.85
N LEU A 62 1.72 7.06 -3.76
CA LEU A 62 0.93 6.66 -4.93
C LEU A 62 0.66 7.84 -5.87
N LEU A 63 0.22 8.97 -5.32
CA LEU A 63 -0.11 10.16 -6.10
C LEU A 63 1.12 10.70 -6.83
N MET A 64 2.28 10.72 -6.18
CA MET A 64 3.52 11.24 -6.76
C MET A 64 4.07 10.38 -7.88
N THR A 65 3.65 9.13 -7.97
CA THR A 65 4.00 8.26 -9.10
C THR A 65 2.94 8.24 -10.21
N GLY A 66 1.92 9.10 -10.08
CA GLY A 66 0.90 9.29 -11.12
C GLY A 66 -0.33 8.42 -10.98
N CYS A 67 -0.46 7.66 -9.90
CA CYS A 67 -1.68 6.91 -9.63
C CYS A 67 -2.76 7.81 -9.07
N ASP A 68 -3.99 7.58 -9.48
CA ASP A 68 -5.14 8.13 -8.78
C ASP A 68 -5.46 7.24 -7.59
N VAL A 69 -6.00 7.83 -6.54
CA VAL A 69 -6.34 7.11 -5.31
C VAL A 69 -7.81 7.30 -4.99
N VAL A 70 -8.49 6.21 -4.66
CA VAL A 70 -9.81 6.26 -4.05
C VAL A 70 -9.66 5.85 -2.59
N ASP A 71 -9.98 6.78 -1.70
CA ASP A 71 -9.95 6.54 -0.26
C ASP A 71 -11.26 5.87 0.17
N MET A 72 -11.17 4.61 0.56
CA MET A 72 -12.31 3.81 1.01
C MET A 72 -12.60 3.98 2.51
N GLY A 73 -11.77 4.77 3.22
CA GLY A 73 -11.96 5.01 4.64
C GLY A 73 -11.73 3.78 5.50
N ILE A 74 -12.52 3.67 6.56
CA ILE A 74 -12.44 2.56 7.50
C ILE A 74 -13.37 1.44 7.03
N LEU A 75 -12.79 0.26 6.77
CA LEU A 75 -13.53 -0.93 6.39
C LEU A 75 -12.69 -2.18 6.69
N PRO A 76 -13.34 -3.37 6.79
CA PRO A 76 -12.57 -4.62 6.95
C PRO A 76 -11.83 -4.98 5.66
N THR A 77 -10.71 -5.69 5.81
CA THR A 77 -9.91 -6.14 4.66
C THR A 77 -10.72 -6.89 3.60
N PRO A 78 -11.58 -7.86 3.96
CA PRO A 78 -12.39 -8.56 2.95
C PRO A 78 -13.31 -7.65 2.15
N ALA A 79 -13.81 -6.57 2.76
CA ALA A 79 -14.64 -5.60 2.06
C ALA A 79 -13.83 -4.84 1.00
N LEU A 80 -12.62 -4.41 1.35
CA LEU A 80 -11.72 -3.76 0.40
C LEU A 80 -11.38 -4.70 -0.75
N GLN A 81 -11.06 -5.95 -0.45
CA GLN A 81 -10.75 -6.96 -1.47
C GLN A 81 -11.91 -7.15 -2.45
N TYR A 82 -13.12 -7.20 -1.93
CA TYR A 82 -14.32 -7.32 -2.76
C TYR A 82 -14.54 -6.10 -3.66
N ILE A 83 -14.36 -4.90 -3.10
CA ILE A 83 -14.48 -3.65 -3.86
C ILE A 83 -13.47 -3.61 -5.01
N ILE A 84 -12.23 -3.99 -4.73
CA ILE A 84 -11.17 -4.02 -5.75
C ILE A 84 -11.50 -5.03 -6.83
N LYS A 85 -11.92 -6.23 -6.43
CA LYS A 85 -12.25 -7.31 -7.36
C LYS A 85 -13.38 -6.93 -8.31
N THR A 86 -14.40 -6.23 -7.82
CA THR A 86 -15.62 -5.91 -8.58
C THR A 86 -15.57 -4.53 -9.24
N GLY A 87 -14.60 -3.69 -8.86
CA GLY A 87 -14.44 -2.34 -9.41
C GLY A 87 -13.40 -2.26 -10.52
N ARG A 88 -13.04 -1.03 -10.87
CA ARG A 88 -12.04 -0.75 -11.91
C ARG A 88 -10.77 -0.21 -11.25
N PHE A 89 -10.08 -1.08 -10.54
CA PHE A 89 -8.85 -0.73 -9.83
C PHE A 89 -7.67 -1.52 -10.38
N SER A 90 -6.50 -0.88 -10.38
CA SER A 90 -5.24 -1.55 -10.71
C SER A 90 -4.67 -2.32 -9.53
N GLY A 91 -5.24 -2.13 -8.36
CA GLY A 91 -4.86 -2.77 -7.13
C GLY A 91 -5.32 -1.96 -5.93
N GLY A 92 -4.80 -2.29 -4.77
CA GLY A 92 -5.13 -1.58 -3.55
C GLY A 92 -4.16 -1.85 -2.43
N ALA A 93 -4.38 -1.16 -1.32
CA ALA A 93 -3.61 -1.36 -0.10
C ALA A 93 -4.48 -1.15 1.12
N MET A 94 -4.26 -1.98 2.13
CA MET A 94 -4.96 -1.91 3.41
C MET A 94 -3.97 -1.56 4.51
N ILE A 95 -4.26 -0.51 5.25
CA ILE A 95 -3.48 -0.12 6.43
C ILE A 95 -4.07 -0.88 7.62
N THR A 96 -3.36 -1.91 8.06
CA THR A 96 -3.82 -2.77 9.14
C THR A 96 -2.65 -3.60 9.70
N ALA A 97 -2.75 -3.97 10.96
CA ALA A 97 -1.89 -4.97 11.58
C ALA A 97 -2.71 -6.15 12.12
N SER A 98 -3.94 -6.29 11.66
CA SER A 98 -4.84 -7.42 11.97
C SER A 98 -5.01 -7.64 13.48
N HIS A 99 -4.43 -8.70 14.04
CA HIS A 99 -4.58 -9.05 15.46
C HIS A 99 -3.44 -8.55 16.36
N ASN A 100 -2.48 -7.80 15.81
CA ASN A 100 -1.40 -7.24 16.60
C ASN A 100 -1.92 -6.19 17.59
N PRO A 101 -1.18 -5.94 18.70
CA PRO A 101 -1.56 -4.90 19.67
C PRO A 101 -1.70 -3.51 19.04
N PRO A 102 -2.34 -2.55 19.75
CA PRO A 102 -2.65 -1.23 19.18
C PRO A 102 -1.44 -0.41 18.72
N GLU A 103 -0.28 -0.63 19.30
CA GLU A 103 0.97 0.07 18.95
C GLU A 103 1.53 -0.38 17.60
N TYR A 104 1.02 -1.48 17.03
CA TYR A 104 1.41 -1.96 15.71
C TYR A 104 0.51 -1.38 14.62
N ASN A 105 1.07 -1.27 13.42
CA ASN A 105 0.28 -1.09 12.21
C ASN A 105 1.06 -1.69 11.04
N GLY A 106 0.49 -1.64 9.85
CA GLY A 106 1.12 -2.25 8.70
C GLY A 106 0.43 -1.94 7.39
N VAL A 107 0.98 -2.51 6.33
CA VAL A 107 0.46 -2.37 4.97
C VAL A 107 0.34 -3.74 4.34
N LYS A 108 -0.84 -4.01 3.79
CA LYS A 108 -1.12 -5.21 3.00
C LYS A 108 -1.46 -4.77 1.58
N VAL A 109 -0.81 -5.35 0.58
CA VAL A 109 -1.00 -4.98 -0.82
C VAL A 109 -1.94 -5.99 -1.50
N ILE A 110 -2.88 -5.46 -2.28
CA ILE A 110 -3.95 -6.24 -2.91
C ILE A 110 -3.87 -6.03 -4.43
N GLU A 111 -3.97 -7.12 -5.18
CA GLU A 111 -3.98 -7.10 -6.64
C GLU A 111 -5.34 -6.69 -7.20
N ALA A 112 -5.37 -6.40 -8.49
CA ALA A 112 -6.59 -5.96 -9.19
C ALA A 112 -7.73 -7.00 -9.12
N ASP A 113 -7.41 -8.27 -8.96
CA ASP A 113 -8.40 -9.34 -8.83
C ASP A 113 -8.91 -9.53 -7.39
N GLY A 114 -8.45 -8.71 -6.45
CA GLY A 114 -8.85 -8.76 -5.05
C GLY A 114 -8.03 -9.70 -4.18
N THR A 115 -7.10 -10.46 -4.76
CA THR A 115 -6.22 -11.33 -3.97
C THR A 115 -5.04 -10.55 -3.40
N GLU A 116 -4.41 -11.09 -2.36
CA GLU A 116 -3.15 -10.53 -1.87
C GLU A 116 -2.08 -10.69 -2.94
N MET A 117 -1.18 -9.70 -3.01
CA MET A 117 -0.08 -9.73 -3.97
C MET A 117 0.76 -10.98 -3.74
N SER A 118 1.11 -11.69 -4.83
CA SER A 118 1.91 -12.92 -4.78
C SER A 118 3.32 -12.64 -4.26
N ASP A 119 3.99 -13.68 -3.75
CA ASP A 119 5.37 -13.57 -3.27
C ASP A 119 6.31 -13.03 -4.35
N GLU A 120 6.12 -13.47 -5.59
CA GLU A 120 6.90 -13.03 -6.74
C GLU A 120 6.79 -11.52 -6.95
N GLU A 121 5.57 -11.01 -6.92
CA GLU A 121 5.30 -9.58 -7.10
C GLU A 121 5.75 -8.76 -5.88
N ILE A 122 5.61 -9.31 -4.67
CA ILE A 122 6.11 -8.67 -3.44
C ILE A 122 7.64 -8.51 -3.51
N ILE A 123 8.35 -9.52 -4.00
CA ILE A 123 9.81 -9.44 -4.17
C ILE A 123 10.17 -8.32 -5.14
N ARG A 124 9.43 -8.15 -6.23
CA ARG A 124 9.63 -7.06 -7.18
C ARG A 124 9.38 -5.69 -6.54
N LEU A 125 8.35 -5.61 -5.70
CA LEU A 125 8.04 -4.39 -4.96
C LEU A 125 9.17 -4.06 -3.99
N GLU A 126 9.65 -5.05 -3.25
CA GLU A 126 10.77 -4.86 -2.32
C GLU A 126 12.06 -4.46 -3.04
N ASP A 127 12.33 -5.02 -4.22
CA ASP A 127 13.49 -4.62 -5.02
C ASP A 127 13.43 -3.13 -5.36
N ARG A 128 12.28 -2.61 -5.79
CA ARG A 128 12.10 -1.18 -6.05
C ARG A 128 12.25 -0.35 -4.78
N PHE A 129 11.66 -0.83 -3.70
CA PHE A 129 11.73 -0.14 -2.41
C PHE A 129 13.17 0.04 -1.94
N PHE A 130 13.97 -1.04 -1.94
CA PHE A 130 15.34 -0.99 -1.46
C PHE A 130 16.29 -0.27 -2.42
N ALA A 131 16.02 -0.32 -3.72
CA ALA A 131 16.80 0.43 -4.70
C ALA A 131 16.45 1.92 -4.72
N GLY A 132 15.29 2.30 -4.18
CA GLY A 132 14.81 3.67 -4.25
C GLY A 132 14.44 4.10 -5.67
N GLU A 133 14.11 3.15 -6.53
CA GLU A 133 13.78 3.41 -7.94
C GLU A 133 12.29 3.62 -8.11
N PHE A 134 11.86 4.88 -8.01
CA PHE A 134 10.46 5.25 -8.16
C PHE A 134 10.23 6.07 -9.43
N GLU A 135 9.17 5.74 -10.15
CA GLU A 135 8.78 6.44 -11.37
C GLU A 135 7.94 7.67 -11.00
N ALA A 136 8.61 8.75 -10.56
CA ALA A 136 7.92 9.99 -10.22
C ALA A 136 7.25 10.58 -11.46
N ALA A 137 5.99 10.98 -11.32
CA ALA A 137 5.26 11.67 -12.37
C ALA A 137 5.78 13.11 -12.51
N SER A 138 5.61 13.69 -13.69
CA SER A 138 5.81 15.14 -13.86
C SER A 138 4.74 15.87 -13.06
N TRP A 139 4.98 17.15 -12.75
CA TRP A 139 4.02 17.93 -11.97
C TRP A 139 2.61 17.95 -12.60
N GLU A 140 2.53 17.86 -13.92
CA GLU A 140 1.26 17.83 -14.65
C GLU A 140 0.49 16.51 -14.48
N ASN A 141 1.19 15.43 -14.16
CA ASN A 141 0.64 14.08 -14.15
C ASN A 141 0.58 13.45 -12.75
N VAL A 142 0.77 14.25 -11.70
CA VAL A 142 0.53 13.81 -10.32
C VAL A 142 -0.93 13.40 -10.19
N GLY A 143 -1.17 12.28 -9.52
CA GLY A 143 -2.51 11.73 -9.38
C GLY A 143 -3.41 12.55 -8.46
N ALA A 144 -4.69 12.23 -8.48
CA ALA A 144 -5.69 12.88 -7.65
C ALA A 144 -6.38 11.88 -6.73
N GLU A 145 -6.77 12.34 -5.55
CA GLU A 145 -7.52 11.53 -4.59
C GLU A 145 -9.00 11.86 -4.66
N THR A 146 -9.84 10.82 -4.59
CA THR A 146 -11.28 10.93 -4.39
C THR A 146 -11.72 10.03 -3.23
N ALA A 147 -12.91 10.26 -2.72
CA ALA A 147 -13.50 9.42 -1.67
C ALA A 147 -14.38 8.33 -2.27
#